data_424332af9cd53ea08d4adb6d5f5271b9
#
_entry.id   424332af9cd53ea08d4adb6d5f5271b9
#
_cell.length_a   1.000
_cell.length_b   1.000
_cell.length_c   1.000
_cell.angle_alpha   90.00
_cell.angle_beta   90.00
_cell.angle_gamma   90.00
#
_symmetry.space_group_name_H-M   'P 1'
#
loop_
_entity.id
_entity.type
_entity.pdbx_description
1 polymer ?
#
loop_
_entity_poly.entity_id
_entity_poly.type
_entity_poly.pdbx_seq_one_letter_code
_entity_poly.pdbx_strand_id
1 'polypeptide(L)'
;FIGFSFGGMAAALWLAAYPQDATNLILVGSPGLGIKSPHRVPLKGWRHLPTEDMQTEAHRHNLLGLMLHDESKLDELAMAVHRLNVARDRMPRRRLSGTPIVANALPHIACPVHVIYGEWDALYHGCMSEVEKLFKNVTPQLASWQLVTGSGHWVQFEAPEAFLLALKKTL
;
A
#
# COMPACT_ATOMS: atom_id res chain seq x y z
N PHE A 1 -13.36 7.07 5.71
CA PHE A 1 -11.95 6.70 5.96
C PHE A 1 -11.20 6.51 4.66
N ILE A 2 -9.94 6.99 4.60
CA ILE A 2 -8.98 6.68 3.56
C ILE A 2 -7.70 6.17 4.21
N GLY A 3 -7.18 5.04 3.77
CA GLY A 3 -5.99 4.44 4.33
C GLY A 3 -5.00 3.97 3.27
N PHE A 4 -3.75 4.44 3.36
CA PHE A 4 -2.65 4.00 2.51
C PHE A 4 -1.83 2.91 3.19
N SER A 5 -1.52 1.85 2.44
CA SER A 5 -0.65 0.75 2.88
C SER A 5 -1.07 0.21 4.26
N PHE A 6 -0.20 0.22 5.26
CA PHE A 6 -0.51 -0.20 6.63
C PHE A 6 -1.68 0.58 7.25
N GLY A 7 -1.86 1.87 6.88
CA GLY A 7 -3.02 2.67 7.28
C GLY A 7 -4.33 2.12 6.73
N GLY A 8 -4.33 1.58 5.50
CA GLY A 8 -5.48 0.88 4.93
C GLY A 8 -5.83 -0.40 5.70
N MET A 9 -4.81 -1.18 6.07
CA MET A 9 -5.00 -2.35 6.93
C MET A 9 -5.61 -1.97 8.27
N ALA A 10 -5.10 -0.93 8.92
CA ALA A 10 -5.64 -0.45 10.20
C ALA A 10 -7.09 0.04 10.07
N ALA A 11 -7.41 0.78 9.01
CA ALA A 11 -8.77 1.26 8.73
C ALA A 11 -9.76 0.10 8.48
N ALA A 12 -9.36 -0.91 7.72
CA ALA A 12 -10.19 -2.09 7.46
C ALA A 12 -10.49 -2.86 8.74
N LEU A 13 -9.47 -3.09 9.58
CA LEU A 13 -9.65 -3.77 10.88
C LEU A 13 -10.53 -2.97 11.84
N TRP A 14 -10.36 -1.66 11.87
CA TRP A 14 -11.20 -0.77 12.68
C TRP A 14 -12.66 -0.86 12.27
N LEU A 15 -12.95 -0.71 10.96
CA LEU A 15 -14.33 -0.71 10.47
C LEU A 15 -14.99 -2.09 10.49
N ALA A 16 -14.23 -3.17 10.48
CA ALA A 16 -14.79 -4.50 10.74
C ALA A 16 -15.26 -4.66 12.20
N ALA A 17 -14.61 -3.96 13.15
CA ALA A 17 -14.99 -3.96 14.58
C ALA A 17 -16.02 -2.87 14.91
N TYR A 18 -15.99 -1.73 14.21
CA TYR A 18 -16.83 -0.56 14.45
C TYR A 18 -17.44 -0.06 13.13
N PRO A 19 -18.39 -0.80 12.53
CA PRO A 19 -18.90 -0.51 11.19
C PRO A 19 -19.64 0.82 11.05
N GLN A 20 -20.09 1.41 12.15
CA GLN A 20 -20.80 2.71 12.19
C GLN A 20 -19.86 3.93 12.07
N ASP A 21 -18.54 3.75 12.19
CA ASP A 21 -17.59 4.87 12.32
C ASP A 21 -17.24 5.53 10.98
N ALA A 22 -17.69 4.97 9.85
CA ALA A 22 -17.47 5.56 8.54
C ALA A 22 -18.62 5.27 7.56
N THR A 23 -18.82 6.22 6.64
CA THR A 23 -19.76 6.10 5.52
C THR A 23 -19.10 5.52 4.26
N ASN A 24 -17.78 5.55 4.17
CA ASN A 24 -16.98 5.01 3.07
C ASN A 24 -15.60 4.59 3.56
N LEU A 25 -15.06 3.52 2.96
CA LEU A 25 -13.67 3.09 3.12
C LEU A 25 -12.95 3.12 1.78
N ILE A 26 -11.83 3.83 1.71
CA ILE A 26 -10.94 3.86 0.54
C ILE A 26 -9.61 3.22 0.93
N LEU A 27 -9.31 2.08 0.33
CA LEU A 27 -8.07 1.33 0.53
C LEU A 27 -7.09 1.64 -0.60
N VAL A 28 -5.95 2.21 -0.25
CA VAL A 28 -4.89 2.55 -1.21
C VAL A 28 -3.67 1.66 -0.93
N GLY A 29 -3.32 0.76 -1.85
CA GLY A 29 -2.16 -0.12 -1.70
C GLY A 29 -2.17 -0.96 -0.42
N SER A 30 -3.34 -1.40 0.07
CA SER A 30 -3.47 -2.03 1.38
C SER A 30 -2.88 -3.44 1.40
N PRO A 31 -1.98 -3.79 2.35
CA PRO A 31 -1.50 -5.15 2.58
C PRO A 31 -2.53 -6.00 3.34
N GLY A 32 -2.16 -7.24 3.66
CA GLY A 32 -2.97 -8.09 4.54
C GLY A 32 -3.98 -8.95 3.79
N LEU A 33 -3.71 -9.26 2.53
CA LEU A 33 -4.60 -10.07 1.67
C LEU A 33 -4.21 -11.55 1.63
N GLY A 34 -3.07 -11.94 2.22
CA GLY A 34 -2.57 -13.33 2.17
C GLY A 34 -1.93 -13.71 0.85
N ILE A 35 -1.99 -12.84 -0.17
CA ILE A 35 -1.33 -13.01 -1.47
C ILE A 35 0.12 -12.53 -1.35
N LYS A 36 1.03 -13.24 -2.01
CA LYS A 36 2.47 -12.89 -2.01
C LYS A 36 2.95 -12.71 -3.43
N SER A 37 3.50 -11.56 -3.75
CA SER A 37 4.17 -11.34 -5.02
C SER A 37 5.37 -12.30 -5.19
N PRO A 38 5.52 -12.96 -6.35
CA PRO A 38 6.72 -13.74 -6.68
C PRO A 38 7.95 -12.85 -6.94
N HIS A 39 7.75 -11.55 -7.14
CA HIS A 39 8.78 -10.58 -7.51
C HIS A 39 9.22 -9.67 -6.36
N ARG A 40 9.05 -10.10 -5.10
CA ARG A 40 9.44 -9.29 -3.95
C ARG A 40 10.94 -9.03 -3.91
N VAL A 41 11.31 -7.77 -3.79
CA VAL A 41 12.69 -7.33 -3.57
C VAL A 41 12.98 -7.37 -2.07
N PRO A 42 14.05 -8.07 -1.62
CA PRO A 42 14.48 -8.03 -0.22
C PRO A 42 14.92 -6.62 0.18
N LEU A 43 14.35 -6.08 1.25
CA LEU A 43 14.73 -4.78 1.76
C LEU A 43 16.04 -4.88 2.55
N LYS A 44 16.90 -3.85 2.40
CA LYS A 44 18.18 -3.74 3.08
C LYS A 44 18.02 -3.06 4.45
N GLY A 45 18.60 -3.65 5.49
CA GLY A 45 18.79 -2.95 6.76
C GLY A 45 19.79 -1.81 6.58
N TRP A 46 19.55 -0.66 7.20
CA TRP A 46 20.37 0.54 7.02
C TRP A 46 21.03 1.05 8.30
N ARG A 47 20.42 0.83 9.49
CA ARG A 47 20.87 1.40 10.76
C ARG A 47 22.26 0.94 11.22
N HIS A 48 22.73 -0.21 10.76
CA HIS A 48 24.02 -0.77 11.08
C HIS A 48 25.13 -0.36 10.11
N LEU A 49 24.80 0.33 9.04
CA LEU A 49 25.74 0.74 8.02
C LEU A 49 26.59 1.94 8.49
N PRO A 50 27.93 1.89 8.34
CA PRO A 50 28.84 2.81 9.01
C PRO A 50 28.90 4.21 8.38
N THR A 51 28.53 4.36 7.09
CA THR A 51 28.62 5.64 6.40
C THR A 51 27.28 6.12 5.88
N GLU A 52 27.13 7.43 5.73
CA GLU A 52 25.92 8.04 5.18
C GLU A 52 25.66 7.60 3.74
N ASP A 53 26.71 7.44 2.93
CA ASP A 53 26.58 6.97 1.55
C ASP A 53 26.00 5.55 1.49
N MET A 54 26.48 4.64 2.34
CA MET A 54 25.95 3.28 2.43
C MET A 54 24.49 3.26 2.91
N GLN A 55 24.14 4.12 3.85
CA GLN A 55 22.75 4.26 4.32
C GLN A 55 21.85 4.83 3.22
N THR A 56 22.34 5.83 2.49
CA THR A 56 21.63 6.44 1.35
C THR A 56 21.36 5.41 0.27
N GLU A 57 22.35 4.59 -0.09
CA GLU A 57 22.18 3.54 -1.08
C GLU A 57 21.18 2.45 -0.61
N ALA A 58 21.19 2.08 0.67
CA ALA A 58 20.20 1.17 1.22
C ALA A 58 18.78 1.77 1.17
N HIS A 59 18.63 3.06 1.45
CA HIS A 59 17.34 3.74 1.34
C HIS A 59 16.86 3.83 -0.11
N ARG A 60 17.76 4.14 -1.06
CA ARG A 60 17.47 4.14 -2.49
C ARG A 60 16.97 2.78 -2.96
N HIS A 61 17.69 1.71 -2.61
CA HIS A 61 17.30 0.35 -2.91
C HIS A 61 15.91 0.00 -2.35
N ASN A 62 15.64 0.35 -1.09
CA ASN A 62 14.38 0.06 -0.43
C ASN A 62 13.21 0.85 -1.03
N LEU A 63 13.45 2.10 -1.42
CA LEU A 63 12.44 2.94 -2.05
C LEU A 63 12.01 2.36 -3.41
N LEU A 64 12.97 1.99 -4.25
CA LEU A 64 12.70 1.35 -5.55
C LEU A 64 12.17 -0.08 -5.39
N GLY A 65 12.61 -0.80 -4.38
CA GLY A 65 12.17 -2.18 -4.15
C GLY A 65 10.76 -2.32 -3.58
N LEU A 66 10.23 -1.27 -2.95
CA LEU A 66 8.92 -1.34 -2.27
C LEU A 66 7.95 -0.25 -2.70
N MET A 67 8.41 1.00 -2.86
CA MET A 67 7.53 2.16 -2.91
C MET A 67 7.32 2.66 -4.33
N LEU A 68 8.38 2.78 -5.12
CA LEU A 68 8.39 3.37 -6.44
C LEU A 68 8.64 2.31 -7.51
N HIS A 69 7.89 2.37 -8.60
CA HIS A 69 8.14 1.59 -9.81
C HIS A 69 9.05 2.34 -10.79
N ASP A 70 8.80 3.63 -10.99
CA ASP A 70 9.56 4.49 -11.89
C ASP A 70 10.75 5.13 -11.16
N GLU A 71 11.96 4.71 -11.55
CA GLU A 71 13.20 5.25 -10.96
C GLU A 71 13.35 6.76 -11.17
N SER A 72 12.76 7.33 -12.22
CA SER A 72 12.81 8.78 -12.47
C SER A 72 12.07 9.61 -11.41
N LYS A 73 11.20 8.98 -10.63
CA LYS A 73 10.47 9.57 -9.49
C LYS A 73 11.26 9.54 -8.18
N LEU A 74 12.44 8.94 -8.20
CA LEU A 74 13.31 8.90 -7.02
C LEU A 74 14.12 10.20 -6.95
N ASP A 75 13.49 11.25 -6.45
CA ASP A 75 14.08 12.58 -6.24
C ASP A 75 14.47 12.82 -4.76
N GLU A 76 14.98 14.01 -4.48
CA GLU A 76 15.36 14.42 -3.11
C GLU A 76 14.17 14.41 -2.16
N LEU A 77 12.96 14.76 -2.62
CA LEU A 77 11.75 14.76 -1.80
C LEU A 77 11.37 13.33 -1.42
N ALA A 78 11.35 12.41 -2.39
CA ALA A 78 11.08 10.99 -2.14
C ALA A 78 12.05 10.42 -1.09
N MET A 79 13.34 10.69 -1.26
CA MET A 79 14.37 10.26 -0.31
C MET A 79 14.21 10.86 1.07
N ALA A 80 13.94 12.16 1.17
CA ALA A 80 13.76 12.86 2.44
C ALA A 80 12.54 12.31 3.21
N VAL A 81 11.39 12.20 2.55
CA VAL A 81 10.15 11.65 3.14
C VAL A 81 10.35 10.21 3.58
N HIS A 82 10.97 9.36 2.73
CA HIS A 82 11.25 7.97 3.08
C HIS A 82 12.16 7.87 4.31
N ARG A 83 13.30 8.56 4.31
CA ARG A 83 14.27 8.55 5.43
C ARG A 83 13.62 8.98 6.75
N LEU A 84 12.83 10.06 6.73
CA LEU A 84 12.11 10.56 7.91
C LEU A 84 11.08 9.56 8.42
N ASN A 85 10.33 8.91 7.52
CA ASN A 85 9.32 7.94 7.89
C ASN A 85 9.94 6.68 8.51
N VAL A 86 10.97 6.10 7.89
CA VAL A 86 11.59 4.88 8.41
C VAL A 86 12.42 5.13 9.68
N ALA A 87 12.95 6.34 9.88
CA ALA A 87 13.62 6.72 11.12
C ALA A 87 12.65 6.78 12.31
N ARG A 88 11.41 7.24 12.06
CA ARG A 88 10.33 7.36 13.05
C ARG A 88 9.49 6.10 13.21
N ASP A 89 9.73 5.07 12.39
CA ASP A 89 8.95 3.82 12.42
C ASP A 89 9.10 3.12 13.76
N ARG A 90 7.98 2.95 14.46
CA ARG A 90 7.87 2.25 15.73
C ARG A 90 7.46 0.79 15.59
N MET A 91 7.17 0.34 14.36
CA MET A 91 6.70 -1.01 14.05
C MET A 91 7.67 -1.75 13.13
N PRO A 92 8.88 -2.10 13.58
CA PRO A 92 9.92 -2.69 12.72
C PRO A 92 9.53 -4.09 12.19
N ARG A 93 8.54 -4.74 12.81
CA ARG A 93 8.08 -6.10 12.43
C ARG A 93 6.60 -6.10 12.12
N ARG A 94 6.24 -5.76 10.88
CA ARG A 94 4.85 -5.73 10.39
C ARG A 94 4.39 -7.12 9.93
N ARG A 95 4.43 -8.11 10.82
CA ARG A 95 4.11 -9.52 10.49
C ARG A 95 2.70 -9.68 9.93
N LEU A 96 1.73 -8.91 10.41
CA LEU A 96 0.34 -8.97 9.99
C LEU A 96 0.13 -8.62 8.52
N SER A 97 0.99 -7.77 7.93
CA SER A 97 0.88 -7.38 6.51
C SER A 97 1.02 -8.56 5.54
N GLY A 98 1.67 -9.64 5.94
CA GLY A 98 1.84 -10.86 5.14
C GLY A 98 0.75 -11.92 5.36
N THR A 99 -0.24 -11.65 6.23
CA THR A 99 -1.34 -12.57 6.56
C THR A 99 -2.62 -12.16 5.82
N PRO A 100 -3.68 -13.00 5.76
CA PRO A 100 -4.96 -12.62 5.16
C PRO A 100 -5.85 -11.78 6.08
N ILE A 101 -5.26 -10.99 6.99
CA ILE A 101 -6.03 -10.30 8.05
C ILE A 101 -7.02 -9.28 7.50
N VAL A 102 -6.68 -8.56 6.42
CA VAL A 102 -7.61 -7.64 5.74
C VAL A 102 -8.65 -8.43 4.96
N ALA A 103 -8.24 -9.45 4.20
CA ALA A 103 -9.18 -10.30 3.49
C ALA A 103 -10.25 -10.90 4.41
N ASN A 104 -9.87 -11.29 5.64
CA ASN A 104 -10.79 -11.79 6.64
C ASN A 104 -11.68 -10.70 7.28
N ALA A 105 -11.26 -9.45 7.26
CA ALA A 105 -12.01 -8.31 7.79
C ALA A 105 -13.05 -7.77 6.79
N LEU A 106 -12.74 -7.82 5.49
CA LEU A 106 -13.58 -7.24 4.43
C LEU A 106 -15.05 -7.69 4.43
N PRO A 107 -15.41 -8.96 4.72
CA PRO A 107 -16.80 -9.38 4.81
C PRO A 107 -17.62 -8.69 5.89
N HIS A 108 -16.97 -8.12 6.90
CA HIS A 108 -17.60 -7.49 8.06
C HIS A 108 -17.73 -5.96 7.94
N ILE A 109 -17.24 -5.37 6.84
CA ILE A 109 -17.33 -3.93 6.60
C ILE A 109 -18.68 -3.61 5.99
N ALA A 110 -19.44 -2.74 6.65
CA ALA A 110 -20.82 -2.41 6.26
C ALA A 110 -20.92 -1.24 5.27
N CYS A 111 -19.93 -0.37 5.21
CA CYS A 111 -19.92 0.77 4.28
C CYS A 111 -19.35 0.38 2.90
N PRO A 112 -19.63 1.17 1.84
CA PRO A 112 -18.99 1.01 0.54
C PRO A 112 -17.47 1.00 0.65
N VAL A 113 -16.82 0.04 -0.05
CA VAL A 113 -15.38 -0.13 -0.10
C VAL A 113 -14.87 0.20 -1.49
N HIS A 114 -13.98 1.16 -1.57
CA HIS A 114 -13.27 1.55 -2.78
C HIS A 114 -11.81 1.14 -2.69
N VAL A 115 -11.26 0.66 -3.78
CA VAL A 115 -9.90 0.11 -3.80
C VAL A 115 -9.09 0.77 -4.91
N ILE A 116 -7.90 1.27 -4.57
CA ILE A 116 -6.95 1.89 -5.51
C ILE A 116 -5.58 1.25 -5.30
N TYR A 117 -5.00 0.70 -6.38
CA TYR A 117 -3.62 0.21 -6.40
C TYR A 117 -2.84 0.82 -7.57
N GLY A 118 -1.54 0.92 -7.41
CA GLY A 118 -0.64 1.06 -8.55
C GLY A 118 -0.55 -0.27 -9.31
N GLU A 119 -0.49 -0.21 -10.63
CA GLU A 119 -0.37 -1.40 -11.48
C GLU A 119 0.86 -2.25 -11.13
N TRP A 120 1.94 -1.60 -10.73
CA TRP A 120 3.22 -2.20 -10.36
C TRP A 120 3.47 -2.21 -8.86
N ASP A 121 2.41 -2.20 -8.04
CA ASP A 121 2.57 -2.26 -6.58
C ASP A 121 3.43 -3.47 -6.18
N ALA A 122 4.59 -3.21 -5.59
CA ALA A 122 5.58 -4.21 -5.24
C ALA A 122 5.06 -5.30 -4.28
N LEU A 123 4.01 -5.01 -3.50
CA LEU A 123 3.37 -6.01 -2.64
C LEU A 123 2.69 -7.12 -3.43
N TYR A 124 2.21 -6.80 -4.64
CA TYR A 124 1.36 -7.67 -5.46
C TYR A 124 1.78 -7.73 -6.92
N HIS A 125 2.98 -7.27 -7.26
CA HIS A 125 3.52 -7.35 -8.62
C HIS A 125 3.44 -8.79 -9.15
N GLY A 126 2.83 -8.96 -10.32
CA GLY A 126 2.55 -10.26 -10.93
C GLY A 126 1.29 -10.98 -10.43
N CYS A 127 0.61 -10.46 -9.40
CA CYS A 127 -0.59 -11.08 -8.80
C CYS A 127 -1.80 -10.13 -8.77
N MET A 128 -1.77 -9.01 -9.47
CA MET A 128 -2.81 -7.98 -9.35
C MET A 128 -4.21 -8.48 -9.77
N SER A 129 -4.29 -9.40 -10.73
CA SER A 129 -5.56 -10.05 -11.10
C SER A 129 -6.11 -10.96 -9.98
N GLU A 130 -5.25 -11.58 -9.18
CA GLU A 130 -5.66 -12.38 -8.02
C GLU A 130 -6.17 -11.47 -6.91
N VAL A 131 -5.51 -10.32 -6.71
CA VAL A 131 -5.94 -9.30 -5.74
C VAL A 131 -7.35 -8.78 -6.11
N GLU A 132 -7.58 -8.44 -7.37
CA GLU A 132 -8.90 -8.01 -7.85
C GLU A 132 -9.98 -9.08 -7.62
N LYS A 133 -9.69 -10.33 -7.98
CA LYS A 133 -10.60 -11.46 -7.76
C LYS A 133 -10.90 -11.66 -6.26
N LEU A 134 -9.89 -11.54 -5.41
CA LEU A 134 -10.07 -11.65 -3.96
C LEU A 134 -11.04 -10.58 -3.47
N PHE A 135 -10.83 -9.29 -3.80
CA PHE A 135 -11.73 -8.22 -3.40
C PHE A 135 -13.17 -8.46 -3.88
N LYS A 136 -13.34 -8.85 -5.14
CA LYS A 136 -14.68 -9.18 -5.70
C LYS A 136 -15.38 -10.33 -4.98
N ASN A 137 -14.61 -11.29 -4.47
CA ASN A 137 -15.17 -12.47 -3.82
C ASN A 137 -15.49 -12.26 -2.34
N VAL A 138 -14.66 -11.48 -1.61
CA VAL A 138 -14.78 -11.39 -0.15
C VAL A 138 -15.32 -10.06 0.37
N THR A 139 -15.59 -9.08 -0.52
CA THR A 139 -16.06 -7.74 -0.13
C THR A 139 -17.48 -7.51 -0.63
N PRO A 140 -18.52 -7.80 0.18
CA PRO A 140 -19.91 -7.62 -0.24
C PRO A 140 -20.25 -6.17 -0.64
N GLN A 141 -19.56 -5.21 -0.02
CA GLN A 141 -19.74 -3.77 -0.24
C GLN A 141 -18.70 -3.17 -1.21
N LEU A 142 -18.07 -3.97 -2.07
CA LEU A 142 -17.12 -3.46 -3.05
C LEU A 142 -17.81 -2.51 -4.05
N ALA A 143 -17.53 -1.22 -3.93
CA ALA A 143 -18.11 -0.17 -4.77
C ALA A 143 -17.24 0.15 -6.00
N SER A 144 -15.90 0.10 -5.86
CA SER A 144 -15.01 0.28 -7.01
C SER A 144 -13.66 -0.41 -6.82
N TRP A 145 -13.08 -0.82 -7.95
CA TRP A 145 -11.71 -1.30 -8.08
C TRP A 145 -11.01 -0.47 -9.15
N GLN A 146 -9.87 0.11 -8.82
CA GLN A 146 -9.13 0.98 -9.73
C GLN A 146 -7.63 0.68 -9.69
N LEU A 147 -7.04 0.56 -10.89
CA LEU A 147 -5.59 0.50 -11.07
C LEU A 147 -5.11 1.83 -11.66
N VAL A 148 -4.04 2.36 -11.08
CA VAL A 148 -3.32 3.51 -11.61
C VAL A 148 -2.14 3.00 -12.42
N THR A 149 -2.24 3.12 -13.74
CA THR A 149 -1.25 2.62 -14.69
C THR A 149 0.11 3.28 -14.48
N GLY A 150 1.17 2.49 -14.64
CA GLY A 150 2.55 2.97 -14.59
C GLY A 150 3.05 3.39 -13.20
N SER A 151 2.31 3.08 -12.13
CA SER A 151 2.72 3.44 -10.78
C SER A 151 2.93 2.22 -9.87
N GLY A 152 3.81 2.36 -8.90
CA GLY A 152 4.11 1.37 -7.88
C GLY A 152 3.22 1.50 -6.64
N HIS A 153 3.78 1.10 -5.49
CA HIS A 153 3.07 1.10 -4.21
C HIS A 153 2.70 2.51 -3.73
N TRP A 154 3.57 3.49 -3.97
CA TRP A 154 3.35 4.88 -3.54
C TRP A 154 2.63 5.68 -4.61
N VAL A 155 1.47 5.18 -5.00
CA VAL A 155 0.67 5.65 -6.14
C VAL A 155 0.37 7.16 -6.10
N GLN A 156 0.07 7.72 -4.92
CA GLN A 156 -0.22 9.13 -4.73
C GLN A 156 1.01 10.05 -4.90
N PHE A 157 2.21 9.50 -4.81
CA PHE A 157 3.46 10.21 -5.05
C PHE A 157 3.91 10.07 -6.51
N GLU A 158 3.87 8.85 -7.04
CA GLU A 158 4.35 8.56 -8.40
C GLU A 158 3.44 9.13 -9.49
N ALA A 159 2.12 9.06 -9.29
CA ALA A 159 1.12 9.46 -10.29
C ALA A 159 0.00 10.30 -9.64
N PRO A 160 0.31 11.50 -9.09
CA PRO A 160 -0.62 12.28 -8.28
C PRO A 160 -1.89 12.67 -9.03
N GLU A 161 -1.82 13.06 -10.32
CA GLU A 161 -2.98 13.43 -11.13
C GLU A 161 -3.89 12.22 -11.38
N ALA A 162 -3.31 11.08 -11.76
CA ALA A 162 -4.07 9.84 -12.00
C ALA A 162 -4.69 9.32 -10.68
N PHE A 163 -3.96 9.40 -9.57
CA PHE A 163 -4.47 9.07 -8.25
C PHE A 163 -5.65 9.97 -7.86
N LEU A 164 -5.54 11.30 -8.06
CA LEU A 164 -6.63 12.24 -7.78
C LEU A 164 -7.88 11.95 -8.62
N LEU A 165 -7.70 11.58 -9.90
CA LEU A 165 -8.82 11.16 -10.75
C LEU A 165 -9.47 9.88 -10.24
N ALA A 166 -8.68 8.89 -9.81
CA ALA A 166 -9.18 7.68 -9.19
C ALA A 166 -9.93 7.98 -7.88
N LEU A 167 -9.37 8.84 -7.03
CA LEU A 167 -9.97 9.23 -5.76
C LEU A 167 -11.30 9.97 -5.96
N LYS A 168 -11.40 10.89 -6.92
CA LYS A 168 -12.65 11.62 -7.23
C LYS A 168 -13.80 10.69 -7.63
N LYS A 169 -13.52 9.51 -8.19
CA LYS A 169 -14.55 8.52 -8.54
C LYS A 169 -15.07 7.73 -7.31
N THR A 170 -14.49 7.93 -6.14
CA THR A 170 -14.89 7.25 -4.90
C THR A 170 -15.67 8.15 -3.96
N LEU A 171 -15.79 9.44 -4.30
CA LEU A 171 -16.51 10.46 -3.54
C LEU A 171 -17.88 10.75 -4.16
#